data_e7a88aa1d14590b5a002a52aa119f975
#
_entry.id   e7a88aa1d14590b5a002a52aa119f975
#
_cell.length_a   1.000
_cell.length_b   1.000
_cell.length_c   1.000
_cell.angle_alpha   90.00
_cell.angle_beta   90.00
_cell.angle_gamma   90.00
#
_symmetry.space_group_name_H-M   'P 1'
#
loop_
_entity.id
_entity.type
_entity.pdbx_description
1 polymer ?
#
loop_
_entity_poly.entity_id
_entity_poly.type
_entity_poly.pdbx_seq_one_letter_code
_entity_poly.pdbx_strand_id
1 'polypeptide(L)'
;TVKFLEASFKGWMFCRDNPQKCRDIVVARGSKLGASHQLWQMNEINKLIWPSPNGIGLVDKTAWDQTVKIAEQTKNQDGDTVLGKPPEGLAYTNDYAQKALDALKASGDADVNGTDFKPITVKLNPGGA
;
A
#
# COMPACT_ATOMS: atom_id res chain seq x y z
N THR A 1 16.99 -5.94 -5.20
CA THR A 1 15.57 -6.03 -4.75
C THR A 1 15.43 -5.50 -3.32
N VAL A 2 16.19 -6.01 -2.31
CA VAL A 2 16.02 -5.58 -0.90
C VAL A 2 16.18 -4.08 -0.73
N LYS A 3 17.26 -3.46 -1.24
CA LYS A 3 17.48 -2.00 -1.17
C LYS A 3 16.37 -1.17 -1.80
N PHE A 4 15.76 -1.66 -2.87
CA PHE A 4 14.60 -1.01 -3.48
C PHE A 4 13.39 -1.06 -2.54
N LEU A 5 13.15 -2.19 -1.88
CA LEU A 5 12.05 -2.31 -0.92
C LEU A 5 12.28 -1.45 0.33
N GLU A 6 13.52 -1.38 0.86
CA GLU A 6 13.85 -0.45 1.94
C GLU A 6 13.50 0.99 1.58
N ALA A 7 13.89 1.43 0.37
CA ALA A 7 13.59 2.78 -0.12
C ALA A 7 12.08 3.00 -0.30
N SER A 8 11.37 2.01 -0.85
CA SER A 8 9.92 2.06 -1.04
C SER A 8 9.16 2.14 0.30
N PHE A 9 9.56 1.33 1.27
CA PHE A 9 8.95 1.35 2.60
C PHE A 9 9.19 2.69 3.32
N LYS A 10 10.40 3.24 3.21
CA LYS A 10 10.70 4.60 3.70
C LYS A 10 9.81 5.65 3.03
N GLY A 11 9.58 5.53 1.73
CA GLY A 11 8.66 6.40 0.99
C GLY A 11 7.23 6.33 1.52
N TRP A 12 6.71 5.14 1.77
CA TRP A 12 5.37 4.96 2.34
C TRP A 12 5.25 5.49 3.78
N MET A 13 6.26 5.25 4.63
CA MET A 13 6.31 5.83 5.97
C MET A 13 6.36 7.37 5.91
N PHE A 14 7.18 7.94 5.03
CA PHE A 14 7.22 9.37 4.81
C PHE A 14 5.85 9.93 4.38
N CYS A 15 5.16 9.27 3.44
CA CYS A 15 3.84 9.69 2.97
C CYS A 15 2.76 9.54 4.05
N ARG A 16 2.87 8.55 4.94
CA ARG A 16 2.02 8.42 6.12
C ARG A 16 2.15 9.62 7.04
N ASP A 17 3.38 10.00 7.35
CA ASP A 17 3.69 11.03 8.34
C ASP A 17 3.63 12.45 7.76
N ASN A 18 3.73 12.57 6.43
CA ASN A 18 3.74 13.85 5.72
C ASN A 18 2.82 13.83 4.49
N PRO A 19 1.51 13.58 4.63
CA PRO A 19 0.62 13.35 3.49
C PRO A 19 0.53 14.55 2.54
N GLN A 20 0.56 15.79 3.04
CA GLN A 20 0.54 17.00 2.22
C GLN A 20 1.82 17.12 1.37
N LYS A 21 2.99 16.89 1.98
CA LYS A 21 4.26 16.92 1.24
C LYS A 21 4.34 15.84 0.18
N CYS A 22 3.85 14.64 0.49
CA CYS A 22 3.78 13.54 -0.47
C CYS A 22 2.87 13.90 -1.66
N ARG A 23 1.68 14.46 -1.39
CA ARG A 23 0.80 15.01 -2.44
C ARG A 23 1.52 16.04 -3.30
N ASP A 24 2.23 17.00 -2.70
CA ASP A 24 2.91 18.08 -3.42
C ASP A 24 4.01 17.53 -4.35
N ILE A 25 4.74 16.50 -3.92
CA ILE A 25 5.73 15.80 -4.75
C ILE A 25 5.06 15.17 -5.97
N VAL A 26 3.92 14.48 -5.79
CA VAL A 26 3.19 13.83 -6.88
C VAL A 26 2.65 14.85 -7.88
N VAL A 27 2.04 15.93 -7.38
CA VAL A 27 1.51 17.01 -8.24
C VAL A 27 2.63 17.69 -9.01
N ALA A 28 3.76 18.02 -8.36
CA ALA A 28 4.92 18.63 -8.99
C ALA A 28 5.58 17.75 -10.08
N ARG A 29 5.39 16.42 -10.00
CA ARG A 29 5.89 15.47 -11.01
C ARG A 29 4.94 15.31 -12.20
N GLY A 30 3.93 16.12 -12.32
CA GLY A 30 3.04 16.18 -13.48
C GLY A 30 1.81 15.27 -13.38
N SER A 31 1.33 15.01 -12.17
CA SER A 31 0.02 14.35 -12.01
C SER A 31 -1.06 15.17 -12.74
N LYS A 32 -1.90 14.49 -13.53
CA LYS A 32 -3.08 15.11 -14.16
C LYS A 32 -4.26 15.23 -13.19
N LEU A 33 -4.16 14.61 -12.02
CA LEU A 33 -5.18 14.66 -10.98
C LEU A 33 -4.89 15.84 -10.06
N GLY A 34 -5.95 16.52 -9.60
CA GLY A 34 -5.84 17.68 -8.74
C GLY A 34 -5.29 17.36 -7.34
N ALA A 35 -4.83 18.39 -6.66
CA ALA A 35 -4.17 18.27 -5.36
C ALA A 35 -5.07 17.67 -4.27
N SER A 36 -6.37 18.04 -4.23
CA SER A 36 -7.29 17.51 -3.24
C SER A 36 -7.60 16.04 -3.47
N HIS A 37 -7.69 15.60 -4.75
CA HIS A 37 -7.85 14.20 -5.11
C HIS A 37 -6.63 13.37 -4.70
N GLN A 38 -5.42 13.86 -4.98
CA GLN A 38 -4.18 13.16 -4.60
C GLN A 38 -4.04 13.00 -3.09
N LEU A 39 -4.41 14.04 -2.33
CA LEU A 39 -4.39 13.96 -0.87
C LEU A 39 -5.44 12.98 -0.33
N TRP A 40 -6.65 13.00 -0.89
CA TRP A 40 -7.69 12.05 -0.55
C TRP A 40 -7.25 10.62 -0.84
N GLN A 41 -6.75 10.36 -2.05
CA GLN A 41 -6.28 9.03 -2.45
C GLN A 41 -5.17 8.52 -1.52
N MET A 42 -4.20 9.38 -1.18
CA MET A 42 -3.14 9.05 -0.22
C MET A 42 -3.71 8.65 1.14
N ASN A 43 -4.69 9.41 1.64
CA ASN A 43 -5.33 9.13 2.91
C ASN A 43 -6.09 7.79 2.89
N GLU A 44 -6.84 7.50 1.82
CA GLU A 44 -7.57 6.24 1.69
C GLU A 44 -6.63 5.03 1.57
N ILE A 45 -5.54 5.15 0.80
CA ILE A 45 -4.52 4.10 0.71
C ILE A 45 -3.85 3.87 2.07
N ASN A 46 -3.51 4.92 2.79
CA ASN A 46 -2.91 4.81 4.12
C ASN A 46 -3.80 4.05 5.11
N LYS A 47 -5.12 4.19 5.04
CA LYS A 47 -6.07 3.41 5.86
C LYS A 47 -6.01 1.90 5.59
N LEU A 48 -5.59 1.51 4.39
CA LEU A 48 -5.44 0.10 4.01
C LEU A 48 -4.07 -0.48 4.41
N ILE A 49 -3.07 0.38 4.52
CA ILE A 49 -1.70 -0.04 4.86
C ILE A 49 -1.51 -0.06 6.39
N TRP A 50 -2.01 0.97 7.08
CA TRP A 50 -1.71 1.20 8.49
C TRP A 50 -2.91 0.99 9.42
N PRO A 51 -2.71 0.35 10.59
CA PRO A 51 -1.45 -0.24 11.03
C PRO A 51 -1.11 -1.55 10.32
N SER A 52 0.19 -1.84 10.19
CA SER A 52 0.71 -3.10 9.68
C SER A 52 1.35 -3.88 10.83
N PRO A 53 0.65 -4.78 11.52
CA PRO A 53 1.13 -5.42 12.75
C PRO A 53 2.48 -6.15 12.60
N ASN A 54 2.73 -6.73 11.44
CA ASN A 54 3.97 -7.45 11.13
C ASN A 54 4.99 -6.59 10.37
N GLY A 55 4.63 -5.37 10.02
CA GLY A 55 5.41 -4.44 9.19
C GLY A 55 4.86 -4.33 7.77
N ILE A 56 5.09 -3.16 7.17
CA ILE A 56 4.62 -2.84 5.81
C ILE A 56 5.22 -3.80 4.77
N GLY A 57 4.40 -4.17 3.77
CA GLY A 57 4.83 -4.87 2.56
C GLY A 57 4.86 -6.40 2.67
N LEU A 58 4.43 -6.97 3.79
CA LEU A 58 4.25 -8.41 3.92
C LEU A 58 2.86 -8.82 3.43
N VAL A 59 2.82 -9.91 2.68
CA VAL A 59 1.57 -10.57 2.29
C VAL A 59 1.10 -11.42 3.46
N ASP A 60 -0.11 -11.14 3.94
CA ASP A 60 -0.80 -12.01 4.90
C ASP A 60 -1.40 -13.21 4.18
N LYS A 61 -1.09 -14.42 4.65
CA LYS A 61 -1.55 -15.65 4.01
C LYS A 61 -3.07 -15.79 4.01
N THR A 62 -3.73 -15.41 5.09
CA THR A 62 -5.18 -15.53 5.20
C THR A 62 -5.88 -14.61 4.23
N ALA A 63 -5.41 -13.34 4.14
CA ALA A 63 -5.91 -12.36 3.18
C ALA A 63 -5.63 -12.79 1.73
N TRP A 64 -4.46 -13.40 1.47
CA TRP A 64 -4.14 -13.96 0.16
C TRP A 64 -5.10 -15.08 -0.23
N ASP A 65 -5.30 -16.07 0.65
CA ASP A 65 -6.20 -17.20 0.39
C ASP A 65 -7.64 -16.71 0.14
N GLN A 66 -8.10 -15.74 0.91
CA GLN A 66 -9.40 -15.11 0.71
C GLN A 66 -9.49 -14.40 -0.64
N THR A 67 -8.45 -13.68 -1.04
CA THR A 67 -8.38 -12.98 -2.33
C THR A 67 -8.47 -13.97 -3.50
N VAL A 68 -7.72 -15.07 -3.43
CA VAL A 68 -7.78 -16.15 -4.43
C VAL A 68 -9.19 -16.71 -4.52
N LYS A 69 -9.81 -17.05 -3.38
CA LYS A 69 -11.16 -17.58 -3.34
C LYS A 69 -12.20 -16.62 -3.96
N ILE A 70 -12.08 -15.32 -3.65
CA ILE A 70 -12.97 -14.31 -4.25
C ILE A 70 -12.74 -14.22 -5.76
N ALA A 71 -11.50 -14.24 -6.23
CA ALA A 71 -11.17 -14.18 -7.66
C ALA A 71 -11.69 -15.39 -8.44
N GLU A 72 -11.71 -16.58 -7.84
CA GLU A 72 -12.33 -17.79 -8.43
C GLU A 72 -13.86 -17.72 -8.53
N GLN A 73 -14.49 -16.96 -7.64
CA GLN A 73 -15.95 -16.85 -7.56
C GLN A 73 -16.51 -15.64 -8.31
N THR A 74 -15.68 -14.60 -8.48
CA THR A 74 -16.10 -13.34 -9.11
C THR A 74 -16.06 -13.46 -10.62
N LYS A 75 -17.16 -13.09 -11.26
CA LYS A 75 -17.27 -13.02 -12.73
C LYS A 75 -17.01 -11.59 -13.22
N ASN A 76 -16.31 -11.50 -14.34
CA ASN A 76 -16.17 -10.25 -15.08
C ASN A 76 -17.48 -9.94 -15.86
N GLN A 77 -17.49 -8.84 -16.61
CA GLN A 77 -18.65 -8.43 -17.40
C GLN A 77 -19.00 -9.40 -18.55
N ASP A 78 -18.05 -10.24 -18.97
CA ASP A 78 -18.24 -11.25 -20.02
C ASP A 78 -18.73 -12.59 -19.45
N GLY A 79 -18.87 -12.70 -18.14
CA GLY A 79 -19.33 -13.88 -17.41
C GLY A 79 -18.24 -14.89 -17.06
N ASP A 80 -17.00 -14.63 -17.42
CA ASP A 80 -15.84 -15.46 -17.07
C ASP A 80 -15.36 -15.16 -15.65
N THR A 81 -14.87 -16.19 -14.94
CA THR A 81 -14.26 -16.00 -13.64
C THR A 81 -12.95 -15.23 -13.76
N VAL A 82 -12.67 -14.33 -12.80
CA VAL A 82 -11.43 -13.54 -12.75
C VAL A 82 -10.20 -14.45 -12.68
N LEU A 83 -10.35 -15.58 -11.98
CA LEU A 83 -9.33 -16.61 -11.88
C LEU A 83 -9.95 -17.97 -12.23
N GLY A 84 -9.49 -18.60 -13.29
CA GLY A 84 -10.03 -19.88 -13.77
C GLY A 84 -9.63 -21.09 -12.92
N LYS A 85 -8.49 -21.01 -12.23
CA LYS A 85 -7.98 -22.01 -11.27
C LYS A 85 -7.09 -21.34 -10.24
N PRO A 86 -6.99 -21.91 -9.01
CA PRO A 86 -6.06 -21.38 -8.02
C PRO A 86 -4.60 -21.44 -8.53
N PRO A 87 -3.73 -20.52 -8.08
CA PRO A 87 -2.32 -20.58 -8.40
C PRO A 87 -1.68 -21.87 -7.86
N GLU A 88 -0.78 -22.46 -8.62
CA GLU A 88 0.00 -23.61 -8.18
C GLU A 88 1.05 -23.14 -7.17
N GLY A 89 0.98 -23.61 -5.93
CA GLY A 89 1.87 -23.20 -4.86
C GLY A 89 1.67 -21.76 -4.38
N LEU A 90 2.69 -21.19 -3.75
CA LEU A 90 2.68 -19.81 -3.32
C LEU A 90 3.11 -18.90 -4.48
N ALA A 91 2.19 -18.09 -5.00
CA ALA A 91 2.48 -17.12 -6.04
C ALA A 91 3.08 -15.81 -5.49
N TYR A 92 3.56 -15.80 -4.27
CA TYR A 92 4.27 -14.68 -3.63
C TYR A 92 5.41 -15.21 -2.73
N THR A 93 6.32 -14.31 -2.35
CA THR A 93 7.29 -14.54 -1.29
C THR A 93 7.43 -13.30 -0.43
N ASN A 94 7.56 -13.48 0.87
CA ASN A 94 7.84 -12.42 1.84
C ASN A 94 9.34 -12.24 2.12
N ASP A 95 10.22 -13.09 1.56
CA ASP A 95 11.64 -13.14 1.91
C ASP A 95 12.37 -11.80 1.73
N TYR A 96 12.11 -11.14 0.61
CA TYR A 96 12.76 -9.85 0.32
C TYR A 96 12.18 -8.70 1.14
N ALA A 97 10.87 -8.71 1.35
CA ALA A 97 10.19 -7.72 2.19
C ALA A 97 10.64 -7.86 3.65
N GLN A 98 10.73 -9.10 4.16
CA GLN A 98 11.21 -9.36 5.51
C GLN A 98 12.65 -8.86 5.71
N LYS A 99 13.57 -9.16 4.79
CA LYS A 99 14.94 -8.66 4.84
C LYS A 99 15.02 -7.13 4.84
N ALA A 100 14.15 -6.47 4.07
CA ALA A 100 14.08 -5.00 4.04
C ALA A 100 13.56 -4.44 5.38
N LEU A 101 12.53 -5.07 5.96
CA LEU A 101 12.01 -4.69 7.27
C LEU A 101 13.04 -4.87 8.38
N ASP A 102 13.77 -6.00 8.37
CA ASP A 102 14.81 -6.28 9.36
C ASP A 102 15.93 -5.22 9.30
N ALA A 103 16.35 -4.83 8.09
CA ALA A 103 17.33 -3.77 7.89
C ALA A 103 16.82 -2.42 8.38
N LEU A 104 15.55 -2.09 8.13
CA LEU A 104 14.93 -0.84 8.60
C LEU A 104 14.80 -0.81 10.12
N LYS A 105 14.37 -1.90 10.75
CA LYS A 105 14.30 -2.03 12.22
C LYS A 105 15.68 -1.91 12.85
N ALA A 106 16.70 -2.50 12.25
CA ALA A 106 18.09 -2.44 12.74
C ALA A 106 18.66 -1.02 12.67
N SER A 107 18.18 -0.16 11.77
CA SER A 107 18.59 1.25 11.71
C SER A 107 18.03 2.12 12.84
N GLY A 108 17.04 1.64 13.59
CA GLY A 108 16.46 2.31 14.76
C GLY A 108 15.46 3.44 14.48
N ASP A 109 15.37 3.93 13.26
CA ASP A 109 14.62 5.15 12.92
C ASP A 109 13.31 4.90 12.18
N ALA A 110 12.87 3.63 12.05
CA ALA A 110 11.76 3.28 11.18
C ALA A 110 10.58 2.68 11.94
N ASP A 111 9.47 3.41 12.06
CA ASP A 111 8.19 2.88 12.50
C ASP A 111 7.49 2.14 11.34
N VAL A 112 7.94 0.91 11.10
CA VAL A 112 7.43 0.03 10.03
C VAL A 112 6.02 -0.49 10.28
N ASN A 113 5.49 -0.32 11.48
CA ASN A 113 4.17 -0.80 11.89
C ASN A 113 3.08 0.25 11.81
N GLY A 114 3.40 1.52 12.03
CA GLY A 114 2.44 2.63 11.99
C GLY A 114 1.29 2.48 12.99
N THR A 115 1.58 1.99 14.19
CA THR A 115 0.57 1.67 15.21
C THR A 115 -0.25 2.90 15.61
N ASP A 116 0.37 4.08 15.61
CA ASP A 116 -0.27 5.34 16.01
C ASP A 116 -0.87 6.11 14.83
N PHE A 117 -0.91 5.49 13.64
CA PHE A 117 -1.49 6.12 12.46
C PHE A 117 -2.94 6.55 12.69
N LYS A 118 -3.24 7.78 12.31
CA LYS A 118 -4.60 8.31 12.28
C LYS A 118 -4.87 8.95 10.92
N PRO A 119 -5.98 8.58 10.26
CA PRO A 119 -6.34 9.21 9.00
C PRO A 119 -6.65 10.70 9.22
N ILE A 120 -6.34 11.51 8.21
CA ILE A 120 -6.70 12.92 8.19
C ILE A 120 -8.07 13.12 7.55
N THR A 121 -8.71 14.26 7.84
CA THR A 121 -9.91 14.68 7.11
C THR A 121 -9.48 15.44 5.85
N VAL A 122 -9.94 14.98 4.70
CA VAL A 122 -9.65 15.61 3.41
C VAL A 122 -10.93 16.17 2.81
N LYS A 123 -10.92 17.46 2.48
CA LYS A 123 -11.99 18.10 1.71
C LYS A 123 -11.65 17.99 0.23
N LEU A 124 -12.48 17.28 -0.53
CA LEU A 124 -12.38 17.25 -1.98
C LEU A 124 -12.94 18.54 -2.58
N ASN A 125 -12.16 19.15 -3.46
CA ASN A 125 -12.62 20.27 -4.27
C ASN A 125 -13.35 19.77 -5.53
N PRO A 126 -14.21 20.56 -6.17
CA PRO A 126 -14.81 20.22 -7.45
C PRO A 126 -13.75 19.81 -8.50
N GLY A 127 -13.95 18.67 -9.15
CA GLY A 127 -12.97 18.11 -10.07
C GLY A 127 -11.68 17.60 -9.44
N GLY A 128 -11.57 17.57 -8.11
CA GLY A 128 -10.37 17.10 -7.39
C GLY A 128 -9.22 18.12 -7.32
N ALA A 129 -9.44 19.37 -7.72
CA ALA A 129 -8.44 20.43 -7.77
C ALA A 129 -7.82 20.77 -6.40
#